data_77e3e414b7c8d5d6b70218e661d6c558
#
_entry.id   77e3e414b7c8d5d6b70218e661d6c558
#
_cell.length_a   1.000
_cell.length_b   1.000
_cell.length_c   1.000
_cell.angle_alpha   90.00
_cell.angle_beta   90.00
_cell.angle_gamma   90.00
#
_symmetry.space_group_name_H-M   'P 1'
#
loop_
_entity.id
_entity.type
_entity.pdbx_description
1 polymer ?
#
loop_
_entity_poly.entity_id
_entity_poly.type
_entity_poly.pdbx_seq_one_letter_code
_entity_poly.pdbx_strand_id
1 'polypeptide(L)'
;MDRREFLAGVAGAAGLAVAAHAQVEFPPRPAPPVVPPAVRPKVRLKQGLMRVVFGADSKLTFDDQCREAAKIGFKGFDLIGEQDWPTLKKYGLVPTMAGAGPVTFQDGLIHKEAHDKLEPALRAHIDMCASHGVTSLISVGGQRRGMSEAEGADNAVAFLNRIKGHLEDKNVTLCTEIMNHKYTDGAFGRVDQIFSHPQWGFDVCKRVNSPRVKVLYDIYHAQVTAGDLVATIRDNLQWIGHFHTAGVPGRLEINDTQEINYRFVARSIADLGFTGYISHEFRPSPGRDPLDCIREAYAIIDV
;
A
#
# COMPACT_ATOMS: atom_id res chain seq x y z
N MET A 1 -20.15 -29.98 52.60
CA MET A 1 -18.79 -29.48 52.31
C MET A 1 -18.84 -27.97 52.22
N ASP A 2 -18.35 -27.33 53.27
CA ASP A 2 -18.40 -25.87 53.39
C ASP A 2 -17.27 -25.25 52.55
N ARG A 3 -17.55 -24.09 51.99
CA ARG A 3 -16.63 -23.33 51.11
C ARG A 3 -15.28 -22.99 51.79
N ARG A 4 -15.21 -23.12 53.12
CA ARG A 4 -14.00 -22.92 53.92
C ARG A 4 -13.06 -24.12 53.95
N GLU A 5 -13.58 -25.33 53.74
CA GLU A 5 -12.78 -26.56 53.72
C GLU A 5 -12.07 -26.76 52.36
N PHE A 6 -12.61 -26.19 51.28
CA PHE A 6 -11.98 -26.27 49.96
C PHE A 6 -10.73 -25.38 49.85
N LEU A 7 -10.65 -24.29 50.61
CA LEU A 7 -9.50 -23.36 50.58
C LEU A 7 -8.34 -23.77 51.51
N ALA A 8 -8.54 -24.68 52.39
CA ALA A 8 -7.48 -25.18 53.31
C ALA A 8 -6.65 -26.35 52.74
N GLY A 9 -7.11 -26.98 51.66
CA GLY A 9 -6.46 -28.14 51.03
C GLY A 9 -5.43 -27.84 49.93
N VAL A 10 -5.26 -26.59 49.55
CA VAL A 10 -4.36 -26.20 48.43
C VAL A 10 -3.07 -25.52 48.91
N ALA A 11 -2.86 -25.40 50.20
CA ALA A 11 -1.66 -24.76 50.78
C ALA A 11 -0.48 -25.70 51.09
N GLY A 12 -0.44 -26.87 50.46
CA GLY A 12 0.66 -27.82 50.68
C GLY A 12 1.26 -28.29 49.34
N ALA A 13 2.49 -27.87 49.08
CA ALA A 13 3.38 -28.33 48.00
C ALA A 13 3.15 -27.77 46.60
N ALA A 14 3.45 -26.47 46.40
CA ALA A 14 3.98 -25.97 45.14
C ALA A 14 5.09 -24.99 45.46
N GLY A 15 6.32 -25.48 45.44
CA GLY A 15 7.50 -24.61 45.31
C GLY A 15 7.37 -23.87 44.01
N LEU A 16 6.88 -22.63 44.04
CA LEU A 16 6.88 -21.71 42.93
C LEU A 16 8.33 -21.38 42.59
N ALA A 17 8.90 -22.09 41.62
CA ALA A 17 10.01 -21.56 40.88
C ALA A 17 9.49 -20.30 40.19
N VAL A 18 9.79 -19.13 40.77
CA VAL A 18 9.65 -17.85 40.10
C VAL A 18 10.62 -17.91 38.93
N ALA A 19 10.11 -18.28 37.75
CA ALA A 19 10.84 -18.10 36.54
C ALA A 19 11.13 -16.59 36.46
N ALA A 20 12.40 -16.22 36.65
CA ALA A 20 12.85 -14.87 36.37
C ALA A 20 12.47 -14.59 34.90
N HIS A 21 11.46 -13.74 34.71
CA HIS A 21 11.19 -13.19 33.42
C HIS A 21 12.43 -12.39 33.05
N ALA A 22 13.23 -12.92 32.13
CA ALA A 22 14.29 -12.15 31.52
C ALA A 22 13.65 -10.90 30.95
N GLN A 23 13.93 -9.76 31.56
CA GLN A 23 13.55 -8.48 30.97
C GLN A 23 14.22 -8.43 29.61
N VAL A 24 13.42 -8.42 28.54
CA VAL A 24 13.94 -8.17 27.20
C VAL A 24 14.37 -6.71 27.19
N GLU A 25 15.65 -6.48 27.44
CA GLU A 25 16.24 -5.16 27.25
C GLU A 25 16.25 -4.87 25.74
N PHE A 26 15.34 -4.02 25.30
CA PHE A 26 15.43 -3.45 23.98
C PHE A 26 16.66 -2.55 23.91
N PRO A 27 17.52 -2.69 22.89
CA PRO A 27 18.64 -1.76 22.74
C PRO A 27 18.09 -0.34 22.64
N PRO A 28 18.77 0.65 23.25
CA PRO A 28 18.33 2.03 23.19
C PRO A 28 18.16 2.42 21.73
N ARG A 29 16.98 3.00 21.42
CA ARG A 29 16.70 3.50 20.08
C ARG A 29 17.81 4.49 19.73
N PRO A 30 18.54 4.30 18.59
CA PRO A 30 19.54 5.29 18.20
C PRO A 30 18.85 6.65 18.09
N ALA A 31 19.46 7.67 18.67
CA ALA A 31 18.97 9.02 18.59
C ALA A 31 18.80 9.36 17.08
N PRO A 32 17.66 9.93 16.68
CA PRO A 32 17.50 10.35 15.29
C PRO A 32 18.64 11.34 14.98
N PRO A 33 19.23 11.26 13.78
CA PRO A 33 20.26 12.22 13.39
C PRO A 33 19.69 13.62 13.54
N VAL A 34 20.38 14.47 14.29
CA VAL A 34 20.05 15.90 14.39
C VAL A 34 20.36 16.52 13.03
N VAL A 35 19.37 16.52 12.15
CA VAL A 35 19.46 17.25 10.87
C VAL A 35 19.15 18.70 11.20
N PRO A 36 20.07 19.66 10.92
CA PRO A 36 19.78 21.09 11.08
C PRO A 36 18.50 21.43 10.30
N PRO A 37 17.68 22.38 10.76
CA PRO A 37 16.50 22.80 10.03
C PRO A 37 16.93 23.48 8.71
N ALA A 38 17.15 22.69 7.68
CA ALA A 38 17.24 23.18 6.33
C ALA A 38 15.88 23.79 5.96
N VAL A 39 15.88 24.95 5.32
CA VAL A 39 14.68 25.50 4.68
C VAL A 39 14.25 24.48 3.63
N ARG A 40 13.30 23.63 4.00
CA ARG A 40 12.84 22.53 3.15
C ARG A 40 11.92 23.09 2.08
N PRO A 41 12.08 22.75 0.80
CA PRO A 41 11.13 23.15 -0.21
C PRO A 41 9.75 22.58 0.17
N LYS A 42 8.71 23.41 0.15
CA LYS A 42 7.32 22.95 0.24
C LYS A 42 7.06 21.99 -0.94
N VAL A 43 6.30 20.95 -0.72
CA VAL A 43 5.92 19.95 -1.74
C VAL A 43 7.10 19.11 -2.22
N ARG A 44 7.56 18.19 -1.38
CA ARG A 44 8.57 17.19 -1.77
C ARG A 44 7.95 15.89 -2.30
N LEU A 45 6.73 15.54 -1.87
CA LEU A 45 6.03 14.35 -2.28
C LEU A 45 5.00 14.67 -3.38
N LYS A 46 4.98 13.86 -4.43
CA LYS A 46 3.96 13.94 -5.47
C LYS A 46 2.72 13.18 -5.01
N GLN A 47 1.60 13.88 -4.86
CA GLN A 47 0.37 13.30 -4.37
C GLN A 47 -0.59 12.96 -5.50
N GLY A 48 -1.20 11.77 -5.43
CA GLY A 48 -2.25 11.28 -6.30
C GLY A 48 -3.53 10.95 -5.54
N LEU A 49 -4.56 10.57 -6.27
CA LEU A 49 -5.88 10.21 -5.74
C LEU A 49 -6.42 8.95 -6.42
N MET A 50 -7.19 8.17 -5.70
CA MET A 50 -8.17 7.25 -6.28
C MET A 50 -9.57 7.89 -6.27
N ARG A 51 -10.44 7.52 -7.21
CA ARG A 51 -11.80 8.08 -7.28
C ARG A 51 -12.65 7.80 -6.03
N VAL A 52 -12.34 6.75 -5.29
CA VAL A 52 -13.05 6.36 -4.07
C VAL A 52 -13.07 7.47 -3.00
N VAL A 53 -12.06 8.36 -2.99
CA VAL A 53 -11.98 9.46 -2.02
C VAL A 53 -13.06 10.54 -2.21
N PHE A 54 -13.75 10.54 -3.35
CA PHE A 54 -14.91 11.43 -3.58
C PHE A 54 -16.22 10.86 -3.03
N GLY A 55 -16.21 9.65 -2.48
CA GLY A 55 -17.40 8.98 -1.96
C GLY A 55 -18.22 8.29 -3.06
N ALA A 56 -18.91 7.21 -2.67
CA ALA A 56 -19.73 6.43 -3.61
C ALA A 56 -20.92 7.23 -4.16
N ASP A 57 -21.47 8.14 -3.37
CA ASP A 57 -22.65 8.96 -3.70
C ASP A 57 -22.29 10.32 -4.30
N SER A 58 -21.05 10.52 -4.68
CA SER A 58 -20.55 11.78 -5.25
C SER A 58 -21.36 12.19 -6.47
N LYS A 59 -21.81 13.45 -6.50
CA LYS A 59 -22.49 14.06 -7.66
C LYS A 59 -21.50 14.70 -8.63
N LEU A 60 -20.21 14.76 -8.28
CA LEU A 60 -19.16 15.30 -9.14
C LEU A 60 -18.89 14.35 -10.30
N THR A 61 -18.97 14.88 -11.50
CA THR A 61 -18.48 14.16 -12.69
C THR A 61 -16.96 13.93 -12.59
N PHE A 62 -16.42 13.02 -13.39
CA PHE A 62 -14.96 12.83 -13.39
C PHE A 62 -14.21 14.10 -13.83
N ASP A 63 -14.78 14.89 -14.75
CA ASP A 63 -14.26 16.20 -15.14
C ASP A 63 -14.20 17.18 -13.95
N ASP A 64 -15.26 17.21 -13.12
CA ASP A 64 -15.29 18.01 -11.89
C ASP A 64 -14.23 17.54 -10.89
N GLN A 65 -14.10 16.23 -10.68
CA GLN A 65 -13.12 15.64 -9.79
C GLN A 65 -11.70 16.02 -10.21
N CYS A 66 -11.38 15.94 -11.51
CA CYS A 66 -10.09 16.35 -12.05
C CYS A 66 -9.83 17.85 -11.84
N ARG A 67 -10.82 18.70 -12.09
CA ARG A 67 -10.72 20.13 -11.86
C ARG A 67 -10.42 20.46 -10.40
N GLU A 68 -11.15 19.87 -9.47
CA GLU A 68 -10.93 20.11 -8.03
C GLU A 68 -9.60 19.54 -7.54
N ALA A 69 -9.20 18.35 -7.99
CA ALA A 69 -7.90 17.77 -7.68
C ALA A 69 -6.74 18.67 -8.14
N ALA A 70 -6.82 19.17 -9.37
CA ALA A 70 -5.80 20.08 -9.92
C ALA A 70 -5.70 21.39 -9.14
N LYS A 71 -6.84 22.00 -8.72
CA LYS A 71 -6.88 23.20 -7.89
C LYS A 71 -6.22 23.01 -6.53
N ILE A 72 -6.37 21.83 -5.92
CA ILE A 72 -5.75 21.49 -4.63
C ILE A 72 -4.23 21.30 -4.78
N GLY A 73 -3.76 20.81 -5.94
CA GLY A 73 -2.35 20.62 -6.23
C GLY A 73 -1.92 19.17 -6.51
N PHE A 74 -2.87 18.25 -6.57
CA PHE A 74 -2.61 16.86 -6.92
C PHE A 74 -1.98 16.73 -8.32
N LYS A 75 -1.26 15.65 -8.53
CA LYS A 75 -0.55 15.37 -9.80
C LYS A 75 -1.32 14.44 -10.72
N GLY A 76 -2.26 13.67 -10.19
CA GLY A 76 -3.07 12.77 -11.01
C GLY A 76 -3.90 11.79 -10.22
N PHE A 77 -4.35 10.78 -10.93
CA PHE A 77 -5.22 9.73 -10.39
C PHE A 77 -4.67 8.35 -10.67
N ASP A 78 -4.86 7.45 -9.70
CA ASP A 78 -4.61 6.04 -9.84
C ASP A 78 -5.83 5.31 -10.42
N LEU A 79 -5.55 4.23 -11.13
CA LEU A 79 -6.49 3.21 -11.58
C LEU A 79 -7.63 3.74 -12.46
N ILE A 80 -7.36 4.81 -13.18
CA ILE A 80 -8.30 5.37 -14.17
C ILE A 80 -8.10 4.63 -15.49
N GLY A 81 -9.21 4.24 -16.14
CA GLY A 81 -9.20 3.61 -17.45
C GLY A 81 -8.67 4.55 -18.54
N GLU A 82 -8.08 3.98 -19.59
CA GLU A 82 -7.46 4.73 -20.69
C GLU A 82 -8.40 5.72 -21.39
N GLN A 83 -9.70 5.39 -21.44
CA GLN A 83 -10.74 6.25 -22.02
C GLN A 83 -10.88 7.59 -21.28
N ASP A 84 -10.48 7.66 -20.01
CA ASP A 84 -10.58 8.85 -19.16
C ASP A 84 -9.27 9.65 -19.08
N TRP A 85 -8.15 9.14 -19.62
CA TRP A 85 -6.85 9.83 -19.59
C TRP A 85 -6.84 11.19 -20.30
N PRO A 86 -7.60 11.40 -21.39
CA PRO A 86 -7.74 12.74 -21.98
C PRO A 86 -8.32 13.77 -21.03
N THR A 87 -9.24 13.35 -20.13
CA THR A 87 -9.82 14.24 -19.10
C THR A 87 -8.76 14.64 -18.07
N LEU A 88 -7.87 13.73 -17.65
CA LEU A 88 -6.74 14.07 -16.79
C LEU A 88 -5.85 15.13 -17.43
N LYS A 89 -5.46 14.90 -18.68
CA LYS A 89 -4.59 15.80 -19.46
C LYS A 89 -5.16 17.21 -19.59
N LYS A 90 -6.47 17.36 -19.72
CA LYS A 90 -7.18 18.66 -19.79
C LYS A 90 -6.84 19.56 -18.60
N TYR A 91 -6.59 18.97 -17.42
CA TYR A 91 -6.28 19.69 -16.18
C TYR A 91 -4.79 19.61 -15.79
N GLY A 92 -3.91 19.15 -16.68
CA GLY A 92 -2.48 18.98 -16.37
C GLY A 92 -2.20 17.83 -15.40
N LEU A 93 -3.15 16.92 -15.23
CA LEU A 93 -3.01 15.71 -14.42
C LEU A 93 -2.53 14.53 -15.27
N VAL A 94 -1.98 13.50 -14.60
CA VAL A 94 -1.52 12.28 -15.26
C VAL A 94 -2.14 11.04 -14.61
N PRO A 95 -2.21 9.90 -15.30
CA PRO A 95 -2.38 8.61 -14.65
C PRO A 95 -1.14 8.33 -13.79
N THR A 96 -1.29 8.35 -12.46
CA THR A 96 -0.18 8.10 -11.53
C THR A 96 0.14 6.62 -11.41
N MET A 97 -0.85 5.78 -11.67
CA MET A 97 -0.75 4.33 -11.77
C MET A 97 -1.90 3.79 -12.64
N ALA A 98 -1.59 2.95 -13.62
CA ALA A 98 -2.60 2.23 -14.39
C ALA A 98 -3.18 1.06 -13.58
N GLY A 99 -4.39 0.62 -13.95
CA GLY A 99 -5.00 -0.59 -13.40
C GLY A 99 -4.21 -1.87 -13.72
N ALA A 100 -4.58 -2.96 -13.06
CA ALA A 100 -3.87 -4.23 -13.15
C ALA A 100 -3.97 -4.95 -14.51
N GLY A 101 -4.75 -4.42 -15.44
CA GLY A 101 -4.97 -5.06 -16.74
C GLY A 101 -5.61 -6.45 -16.59
N PRO A 102 -4.92 -7.52 -17.06
CA PRO A 102 -5.45 -8.88 -17.00
C PRO A 102 -5.33 -9.55 -15.62
N VAL A 103 -4.54 -8.97 -14.70
CA VAL A 103 -4.33 -9.53 -13.36
C VAL A 103 -5.52 -9.20 -12.46
N THR A 104 -6.08 -10.19 -11.80
CA THR A 104 -7.28 -10.03 -10.96
C THR A 104 -7.03 -10.46 -9.52
N PHE A 105 -7.95 -10.10 -8.62
CA PHE A 105 -7.92 -10.60 -7.24
C PHE A 105 -8.11 -12.13 -7.17
N GLN A 106 -8.80 -12.73 -8.13
CA GLN A 106 -8.97 -14.19 -8.20
C GLN A 106 -7.72 -14.85 -8.77
N ASP A 107 -7.27 -14.38 -9.93
CA ASP A 107 -6.13 -14.95 -10.66
C ASP A 107 -5.03 -13.90 -10.80
N GLY A 108 -4.07 -13.98 -9.89
CA GLY A 108 -2.93 -13.07 -9.83
C GLY A 108 -1.60 -13.79 -10.09
N LEU A 109 -0.52 -13.14 -9.69
CA LEU A 109 0.84 -13.56 -9.97
C LEU A 109 1.22 -14.95 -9.43
N ILE A 110 0.51 -15.43 -8.38
CA ILE A 110 0.81 -16.72 -7.75
C ILE A 110 0.19 -17.92 -8.46
N HIS A 111 -0.72 -17.71 -9.41
CA HIS A 111 -1.47 -18.76 -10.07
C HIS A 111 -0.73 -19.25 -11.31
N LYS A 112 0.12 -20.25 -11.14
CA LYS A 112 0.97 -20.81 -12.19
C LYS A 112 0.17 -21.28 -13.43
N GLU A 113 -1.01 -21.80 -13.21
CA GLU A 113 -1.94 -22.25 -14.26
C GLU A 113 -2.49 -21.11 -15.13
N ALA A 114 -2.44 -19.88 -14.61
CA ALA A 114 -2.86 -18.69 -15.35
C ALA A 114 -1.72 -18.00 -16.12
N HIS A 115 -0.46 -18.31 -15.83
CA HIS A 115 0.69 -17.55 -16.32
C HIS A 115 0.76 -17.49 -17.85
N ASP A 116 0.50 -18.57 -18.56
CA ASP A 116 0.58 -18.62 -20.03
C ASP A 116 -0.50 -17.75 -20.70
N LYS A 117 -1.64 -17.56 -20.03
CA LYS A 117 -2.71 -16.67 -20.46
C LYS A 117 -2.42 -15.22 -20.08
N LEU A 118 -1.91 -15.02 -18.86
CA LEU A 118 -1.65 -13.69 -18.32
C LEU A 118 -0.49 -12.99 -19.02
N GLU A 119 0.58 -13.70 -19.37
CA GLU A 119 1.79 -13.09 -19.94
C GLU A 119 1.52 -12.27 -21.21
N PRO A 120 0.93 -12.80 -22.29
CA PRO A 120 0.71 -12.00 -23.51
C PRO A 120 -0.23 -10.81 -23.25
N ALA A 121 -1.26 -10.99 -22.44
CA ALA A 121 -2.20 -9.93 -22.11
C ALA A 121 -1.54 -8.82 -21.25
N LEU A 122 -0.67 -9.20 -20.30
CA LEU A 122 0.06 -8.22 -19.49
C LEU A 122 1.12 -7.49 -20.31
N ARG A 123 1.81 -8.15 -21.22
CA ARG A 123 2.73 -7.48 -22.18
C ARG A 123 2.02 -6.44 -23.01
N ALA A 124 0.86 -6.78 -23.58
CA ALA A 124 0.05 -5.81 -24.34
C ALA A 124 -0.39 -4.61 -23.47
N HIS A 125 -0.75 -4.87 -22.20
CA HIS A 125 -1.11 -3.80 -21.26
C HIS A 125 0.10 -2.90 -20.89
N ILE A 126 1.29 -3.48 -20.73
CA ILE A 126 2.54 -2.73 -20.54
C ILE A 126 2.84 -1.85 -21.77
N ASP A 127 2.69 -2.40 -22.98
CA ASP A 127 2.89 -1.64 -24.23
C ASP A 127 1.91 -0.47 -24.36
N MET A 128 0.65 -0.68 -24.00
CA MET A 128 -0.37 0.35 -23.95
C MET A 128 0.01 1.44 -22.95
N CYS A 129 0.40 1.09 -21.73
CA CYS A 129 0.87 2.05 -20.71
C CYS A 129 2.05 2.88 -21.25
N ALA A 130 3.07 2.22 -21.81
CA ALA A 130 4.25 2.89 -22.34
C ALA A 130 3.92 3.86 -23.49
N SER A 131 3.04 3.46 -24.42
CA SER A 131 2.63 4.30 -25.55
C SER A 131 1.92 5.60 -25.14
N HIS A 132 1.32 5.63 -23.95
CA HIS A 132 0.66 6.79 -23.36
C HIS A 132 1.50 7.52 -22.30
N GLY A 133 2.75 7.10 -22.09
CA GLY A 133 3.65 7.70 -21.12
C GLY A 133 3.30 7.36 -19.67
N VAL A 134 2.50 6.32 -19.42
CA VAL A 134 2.18 5.81 -18.08
C VAL A 134 3.28 4.87 -17.65
N THR A 135 3.99 5.23 -16.59
CA THR A 135 5.22 4.56 -16.16
C THR A 135 5.04 3.58 -15.00
N SER A 136 3.81 3.41 -14.51
CA SER A 136 3.50 2.52 -13.40
C SER A 136 2.15 1.83 -13.60
N LEU A 137 2.07 0.57 -13.21
CA LEU A 137 0.84 -0.20 -13.17
C LEU A 137 0.76 -1.02 -11.88
N ILE A 138 -0.45 -1.22 -11.38
CA ILE A 138 -0.69 -2.07 -10.21
C ILE A 138 -0.74 -3.55 -10.60
N SER A 139 -0.42 -4.41 -9.65
CA SER A 139 -0.66 -5.85 -9.70
C SER A 139 -1.09 -6.36 -8.34
N VAL A 140 -1.65 -7.55 -8.30
CA VAL A 140 -2.03 -8.25 -7.07
C VAL A 140 -1.52 -9.70 -7.09
N GLY A 141 -1.27 -10.26 -5.93
CA GLY A 141 -0.83 -11.65 -5.81
C GLY A 141 -1.87 -12.66 -6.30
N GLY A 142 -3.12 -12.40 -5.97
CA GLY A 142 -4.23 -13.31 -6.19
C GLY A 142 -4.64 -14.05 -4.91
N GLN A 143 -5.78 -14.73 -4.93
CA GLN A 143 -6.27 -15.47 -3.78
C GLN A 143 -5.39 -16.67 -3.46
N ARG A 144 -5.10 -16.87 -2.18
CA ARG A 144 -4.22 -17.96 -1.70
C ARG A 144 -4.72 -19.37 -2.06
N ARG A 145 -6.01 -19.64 -1.97
CA ARG A 145 -6.63 -20.94 -2.25
C ARG A 145 -5.91 -22.12 -1.55
N GLY A 146 -5.46 -21.89 -0.32
CA GLY A 146 -4.71 -22.90 0.44
C GLY A 146 -3.22 -23.01 0.09
N MET A 147 -2.70 -22.24 -0.87
CA MET A 147 -1.28 -22.21 -1.26
C MET A 147 -0.43 -21.69 -0.10
N SER A 148 0.74 -22.28 0.11
CA SER A 148 1.71 -21.78 1.08
C SER A 148 2.35 -20.48 0.60
N GLU A 149 2.85 -19.66 1.53
CA GLU A 149 3.56 -18.42 1.18
C GLU A 149 4.82 -18.69 0.34
N ALA A 150 5.53 -19.76 0.64
CA ALA A 150 6.73 -20.14 -0.10
C ALA A 150 6.40 -20.52 -1.55
N GLU A 151 5.39 -21.38 -1.76
CA GLU A 151 4.92 -21.76 -3.09
C GLU A 151 4.41 -20.57 -3.89
N GLY A 152 3.61 -19.71 -3.27
CA GLY A 152 3.13 -18.49 -3.92
C GLY A 152 4.26 -17.53 -4.30
N ALA A 153 5.29 -17.42 -3.45
CA ALA A 153 6.49 -16.63 -3.78
C ALA A 153 7.25 -17.22 -4.96
N ASP A 154 7.43 -18.54 -5.01
CA ASP A 154 8.10 -19.22 -6.11
C ASP A 154 7.36 -19.00 -7.44
N ASN A 155 6.05 -19.14 -7.43
CA ASN A 155 5.19 -18.93 -8.59
C ASN A 155 5.23 -17.47 -9.07
N ALA A 156 5.12 -16.50 -8.15
CA ALA A 156 5.19 -15.07 -8.46
C ALA A 156 6.57 -14.70 -9.05
N VAL A 157 7.67 -15.18 -8.46
CA VAL A 157 9.02 -14.96 -8.97
C VAL A 157 9.19 -15.58 -10.37
N ALA A 158 8.68 -16.79 -10.59
CA ALA A 158 8.74 -17.44 -11.89
C ALA A 158 8.04 -16.60 -12.98
N PHE A 159 6.82 -16.11 -12.68
CA PHE A 159 6.08 -15.27 -13.62
C PHE A 159 6.74 -13.90 -13.86
N LEU A 160 7.14 -13.22 -12.79
CA LEU A 160 7.79 -11.90 -12.89
C LEU A 160 9.11 -11.95 -13.66
N ASN A 161 9.86 -13.05 -13.56
CA ASN A 161 11.06 -13.26 -14.38
C ASN A 161 10.75 -13.40 -15.88
N ARG A 162 9.56 -13.87 -16.26
CA ARG A 162 9.13 -13.95 -17.68
C ARG A 162 8.90 -12.56 -18.28
N ILE A 163 8.46 -11.59 -17.47
CA ILE A 163 8.01 -10.26 -17.95
C ILE A 163 8.97 -9.11 -17.60
N LYS A 164 9.91 -9.30 -16.66
CA LYS A 164 10.75 -8.19 -16.16
C LYS A 164 11.54 -7.47 -17.26
N GLY A 165 12.09 -8.19 -18.21
CA GLY A 165 12.83 -7.60 -19.34
C GLY A 165 11.93 -6.69 -20.17
N HIS A 166 10.65 -7.08 -20.40
CA HIS A 166 9.69 -6.24 -21.12
C HIS A 166 9.32 -4.97 -20.33
N LEU A 167 9.16 -5.08 -19.00
CA LEU A 167 8.96 -3.92 -18.11
C LEU A 167 10.15 -2.95 -18.18
N GLU A 168 11.36 -3.48 -18.18
CA GLU A 168 12.61 -2.70 -18.27
C GLU A 168 12.73 -2.00 -19.62
N ASP A 169 12.53 -2.71 -20.73
CA ASP A 169 12.57 -2.18 -22.10
C ASP A 169 11.54 -1.06 -22.33
N LYS A 170 10.35 -1.19 -21.75
CA LYS A 170 9.27 -0.21 -21.86
C LYS A 170 9.32 0.89 -20.81
N ASN A 171 10.24 0.83 -19.86
CA ASN A 171 10.36 1.76 -18.74
C ASN A 171 9.08 1.86 -17.91
N VAL A 172 8.35 0.75 -17.74
CA VAL A 172 7.13 0.64 -16.95
C VAL A 172 7.41 -0.16 -15.69
N THR A 173 6.95 0.31 -14.55
CA THR A 173 7.12 -0.34 -13.24
C THR A 173 5.84 -1.06 -12.86
N LEU A 174 5.92 -2.36 -12.59
CA LEU A 174 4.85 -3.14 -12.01
C LEU A 174 4.98 -3.09 -10.49
N CYS A 175 3.95 -2.61 -9.82
CA CYS A 175 3.89 -2.52 -8.37
C CYS A 175 2.83 -3.48 -7.83
N THR A 176 3.27 -4.51 -7.09
CA THR A 176 2.33 -5.45 -6.46
C THR A 176 1.87 -4.91 -5.13
N GLU A 177 0.55 -4.77 -4.97
CA GLU A 177 -0.04 -4.20 -3.77
C GLU A 177 -0.02 -5.18 -2.61
N ILE A 178 0.38 -4.66 -1.43
CA ILE A 178 0.22 -5.35 -0.15
C ILE A 178 -1.24 -5.22 0.28
N MET A 179 -1.87 -6.35 0.58
CA MET A 179 -3.26 -6.40 1.06
C MET A 179 -3.30 -6.89 2.51
N ASN A 180 -4.31 -6.48 3.30
CA ASN A 180 -4.55 -7.14 4.59
C ASN A 180 -5.58 -8.27 4.42
N HIS A 181 -5.49 -9.27 5.31
CA HIS A 181 -6.46 -10.37 5.40
C HIS A 181 -7.44 -10.22 6.56
N LYS A 182 -7.29 -9.17 7.37
CA LYS A 182 -8.07 -8.96 8.60
C LYS A 182 -9.42 -8.31 8.31
N TYR A 183 -9.44 -7.36 7.41
CA TYR A 183 -10.66 -6.64 7.06
C TYR A 183 -11.08 -6.95 5.63
N THR A 184 -12.37 -7.16 5.47
CA THR A 184 -13.02 -7.19 4.17
C THR A 184 -13.55 -5.78 3.93
N ASP A 185 -13.14 -5.12 2.89
CA ASP A 185 -13.70 -3.80 2.56
C ASP A 185 -14.93 -3.92 1.64
N GLY A 186 -15.83 -4.83 2.00
CA GLY A 186 -17.18 -4.95 1.44
C GLY A 186 -17.31 -5.11 -0.08
N ALA A 187 -16.44 -4.47 -0.87
CA ALA A 187 -16.48 -4.47 -2.33
C ALA A 187 -15.93 -5.77 -2.94
N PHE A 188 -14.98 -6.43 -2.25
CA PHE A 188 -14.25 -7.59 -2.79
C PHE A 188 -14.46 -8.88 -1.99
N GLY A 189 -15.32 -8.86 -0.96
CA GLY A 189 -15.54 -10.00 -0.09
C GLY A 189 -14.33 -10.28 0.81
N ARG A 190 -14.31 -11.47 1.42
CA ARG A 190 -13.18 -11.92 2.24
C ARG A 190 -12.03 -12.31 1.31
N VAL A 191 -11.02 -11.48 1.23
CA VAL A 191 -9.91 -11.68 0.30
C VAL A 191 -8.78 -12.38 1.06
N ASP A 192 -8.62 -13.68 0.85
CA ASP A 192 -7.48 -14.45 1.32
C ASP A 192 -6.30 -14.23 0.36
N GLN A 193 -5.71 -13.01 0.40
CA GLN A 193 -4.58 -12.65 -0.44
C GLN A 193 -3.27 -13.12 0.16
N ILE A 194 -2.38 -13.63 -0.67
CA ILE A 194 -1.06 -14.07 -0.22
C ILE A 194 -0.11 -12.89 0.04
N PHE A 195 -0.25 -11.80 -0.71
CA PHE A 195 0.47 -10.54 -0.49
C PHE A 195 -0.07 -9.75 0.71
N SER A 196 -0.28 -10.44 1.83
CA SER A 196 -0.82 -9.82 3.05
C SER A 196 0.26 -9.34 4.01
N HIS A 197 1.54 -9.55 3.69
CA HIS A 197 2.65 -9.16 4.55
C HIS A 197 3.72 -8.41 3.75
N PRO A 198 4.14 -7.20 4.19
CA PRO A 198 5.14 -6.41 3.45
C PRO A 198 6.41 -7.18 3.13
N GLN A 199 6.91 -7.96 4.10
CA GLN A 199 8.15 -8.71 3.96
C GLN A 199 8.08 -9.72 2.81
N TRP A 200 6.96 -10.39 2.62
CA TRP A 200 6.78 -11.33 1.53
C TRP A 200 6.92 -10.63 0.16
N GLY A 201 6.30 -9.45 0.00
CA GLY A 201 6.42 -8.64 -1.21
C GLY A 201 7.85 -8.21 -1.49
N PHE A 202 8.57 -7.76 -0.47
CA PHE A 202 9.98 -7.38 -0.60
C PHE A 202 10.87 -8.57 -0.97
N ASP A 203 10.64 -9.75 -0.40
CA ASP A 203 11.40 -10.95 -0.72
C ASP A 203 11.19 -11.39 -2.18
N VAL A 204 9.96 -11.31 -2.69
CA VAL A 204 9.67 -11.54 -4.12
C VAL A 204 10.44 -10.53 -4.99
N CYS A 205 10.38 -9.24 -4.67
CA CYS A 205 11.11 -8.21 -5.43
C CYS A 205 12.62 -8.43 -5.41
N LYS A 206 13.21 -8.77 -4.25
CA LYS A 206 14.64 -9.08 -4.11
C LYS A 206 15.05 -10.27 -4.98
N ARG A 207 14.24 -11.33 -5.01
CA ARG A 207 14.50 -12.54 -5.81
C ARG A 207 14.39 -12.29 -7.31
N VAL A 208 13.44 -11.46 -7.74
CA VAL A 208 13.29 -11.04 -9.15
C VAL A 208 14.44 -10.12 -9.56
N ASN A 209 14.88 -9.27 -8.66
CA ASN A 209 15.98 -8.32 -8.82
C ASN A 209 15.88 -7.47 -10.10
N SER A 210 14.74 -6.76 -10.22
CA SER A 210 14.48 -5.82 -11.32
C SER A 210 14.14 -4.43 -10.78
N PRO A 211 14.67 -3.34 -11.37
CA PRO A 211 14.28 -1.99 -10.98
C PRO A 211 12.82 -1.67 -11.32
N ARG A 212 12.17 -2.51 -12.14
CA ARG A 212 10.79 -2.35 -12.61
C ARG A 212 9.78 -3.29 -11.97
N VAL A 213 10.21 -4.10 -11.00
CA VAL A 213 9.33 -4.93 -10.19
C VAL A 213 9.42 -4.45 -8.75
N LYS A 214 8.34 -3.89 -8.25
CA LYS A 214 8.29 -3.21 -6.96
C LYS A 214 7.03 -3.56 -6.18
N VAL A 215 6.97 -3.11 -4.95
CA VAL A 215 5.81 -3.16 -4.08
C VAL A 215 5.05 -1.84 -4.19
N LEU A 216 3.74 -1.89 -4.30
CA LEU A 216 2.86 -0.81 -3.88
C LEU A 216 2.69 -0.99 -2.36
N TYR A 217 3.26 -0.08 -1.59
CA TYR A 217 3.19 -0.11 -0.14
C TYR A 217 1.96 0.67 0.32
N ASP A 218 0.84 -0.03 0.48
CA ASP A 218 -0.33 0.56 1.10
C ASP A 218 -0.11 0.65 2.62
N ILE A 219 0.01 1.87 3.11
CA ILE A 219 0.31 2.18 4.52
C ILE A 219 -0.82 1.69 5.43
N TYR A 220 -2.08 1.75 4.97
CA TYR A 220 -3.22 1.20 5.70
C TYR A 220 -3.10 -0.32 5.87
N HIS A 221 -2.85 -1.05 4.78
CA HIS A 221 -2.71 -2.49 4.83
C HIS A 221 -1.49 -2.91 5.66
N ALA A 222 -0.37 -2.22 5.51
CA ALA A 222 0.85 -2.48 6.28
C ALA A 222 0.65 -2.25 7.79
N GLN A 223 -0.05 -1.18 8.19
CA GLN A 223 -0.37 -0.93 9.60
C GLN A 223 -1.22 -2.04 10.18
N VAL A 224 -2.25 -2.49 9.46
CA VAL A 224 -3.17 -3.55 9.91
C VAL A 224 -2.46 -4.90 10.09
N THR A 225 -1.45 -5.20 9.29
CA THR A 225 -0.80 -6.52 9.27
C THR A 225 0.50 -6.58 10.06
N ALA A 226 1.30 -5.54 10.05
CA ALA A 226 2.68 -5.59 10.56
C ALA A 226 3.05 -4.41 11.48
N GLY A 227 2.54 -3.21 11.23
CA GLY A 227 3.00 -2.02 11.93
C GLY A 227 4.45 -1.64 11.58
N ASP A 228 5.15 -0.94 12.48
CA ASP A 228 6.54 -0.48 12.32
C ASP A 228 6.84 0.12 10.94
N LEU A 229 5.93 1.01 10.49
CA LEU A 229 5.87 1.51 9.13
C LEU A 229 7.17 2.17 8.68
N VAL A 230 7.70 3.10 9.49
CA VAL A 230 8.84 3.93 9.08
C VAL A 230 10.14 3.13 9.00
N ALA A 231 10.38 2.19 9.92
CA ALA A 231 11.54 1.31 9.84
C ALA A 231 11.45 0.38 8.62
N THR A 232 10.27 -0.21 8.40
CA THR A 232 10.02 -1.07 7.23
C THR A 232 10.22 -0.32 5.91
N ILE A 233 9.71 0.91 5.79
CA ILE A 233 9.88 1.75 4.60
C ILE A 233 11.37 2.09 4.39
N ARG A 234 12.07 2.55 5.44
CA ARG A 234 13.49 2.91 5.38
C ARG A 234 14.35 1.75 4.86
N ASP A 235 14.14 0.57 5.40
CA ASP A 235 14.97 -0.60 5.12
C ASP A 235 14.69 -1.21 3.74
N ASN A 236 13.54 -0.87 3.13
CA ASN A 236 13.08 -1.45 1.86
C ASN A 236 12.70 -0.43 0.79
N LEU A 237 13.03 0.86 0.94
CA LEU A 237 12.59 1.92 0.03
C LEU A 237 12.91 1.64 -1.44
N GLN A 238 14.07 1.04 -1.72
CA GLN A 238 14.47 0.68 -3.08
C GLN A 238 13.50 -0.28 -3.78
N TRP A 239 12.69 -1.03 -3.00
CA TRP A 239 11.70 -1.98 -3.49
C TRP A 239 10.28 -1.42 -3.50
N ILE A 240 10.08 -0.16 -3.07
CA ILE A 240 8.79 0.51 -3.07
C ILE A 240 8.69 1.39 -4.31
N GLY A 241 7.65 1.19 -5.12
CA GLY A 241 7.40 1.99 -6.32
C GLY A 241 6.27 3.00 -6.14
N HIS A 242 5.37 2.75 -5.22
CA HIS A 242 4.17 3.57 -4.98
C HIS A 242 3.68 3.42 -3.55
N PHE A 243 2.97 4.43 -3.06
CA PHE A 243 2.32 4.38 -1.74
C PHE A 243 0.82 4.64 -1.86
N HIS A 244 0.02 3.90 -1.09
CA HIS A 244 -1.38 4.26 -0.80
C HIS A 244 -1.55 4.67 0.65
N THR A 245 -2.59 5.48 0.92
CA THR A 245 -2.90 5.98 2.26
C THR A 245 -4.38 5.87 2.57
N ALA A 246 -4.72 5.41 3.76
CA ALA A 246 -6.04 5.50 4.38
C ALA A 246 -5.93 5.38 5.90
N GLY A 247 -6.94 5.84 6.64
CA GLY A 247 -6.94 5.82 8.10
C GLY A 247 -7.22 4.43 8.68
N VAL A 248 -6.55 4.08 9.76
CA VAL A 248 -6.81 2.88 10.56
C VAL A 248 -7.40 3.30 11.90
N PRO A 249 -8.52 2.73 12.33
CA PRO A 249 -9.34 1.71 11.68
C PRO A 249 -10.26 2.28 10.58
N GLY A 250 -10.82 1.39 9.75
CA GLY A 250 -11.98 1.68 8.91
C GLY A 250 -11.70 2.17 7.50
N ARG A 251 -10.43 2.41 7.13
CA ARG A 251 -10.03 2.92 5.79
C ARG A 251 -10.68 4.26 5.45
N LEU A 252 -10.85 5.10 6.49
CA LEU A 252 -11.41 6.45 6.39
C LEU A 252 -10.30 7.49 6.18
N GLU A 253 -10.60 8.79 6.40
CA GLU A 253 -9.66 9.90 6.24
C GLU A 253 -8.40 9.72 7.10
N ILE A 254 -7.31 10.36 6.67
CA ILE A 254 -6.02 10.28 7.33
C ILE A 254 -5.77 11.40 8.36
N ASN A 255 -6.82 12.04 8.86
CA ASN A 255 -6.76 13.10 9.88
C ASN A 255 -6.50 12.54 11.30
N ASP A 256 -6.72 13.34 12.33
CA ASP A 256 -6.40 13.00 13.73
C ASP A 256 -7.40 11.99 14.37
N THR A 257 -8.38 11.46 13.62
CA THR A 257 -9.35 10.48 14.11
C THR A 257 -8.93 9.03 13.88
N GLN A 258 -7.69 8.80 13.46
CA GLN A 258 -7.11 7.49 13.15
C GLN A 258 -5.71 7.34 13.80
N GLU A 259 -5.15 6.12 13.83
CA GLU A 259 -3.99 5.79 14.66
C GLU A 259 -2.60 6.08 14.02
N ILE A 260 -2.53 6.32 12.70
CA ILE A 260 -1.26 6.50 11.98
C ILE A 260 -0.83 7.97 12.03
N ASN A 261 0.38 8.26 12.51
CA ASN A 261 0.93 9.61 12.41
C ASN A 261 1.42 9.90 10.98
N TYR A 262 0.48 10.21 10.09
CA TYR A 262 0.77 10.44 8.67
C TYR A 262 1.77 11.58 8.41
N ARG A 263 1.78 12.65 9.22
CA ARG A 263 2.77 13.73 9.07
C ARG A 263 4.20 13.25 9.32
N PHE A 264 4.38 12.36 10.30
CA PHE A 264 5.69 11.76 10.58
C PHE A 264 6.08 10.78 9.48
N VAL A 265 5.16 9.91 9.04
CA VAL A 265 5.41 8.95 7.96
C VAL A 265 5.75 9.68 6.66
N ALA A 266 4.99 10.70 6.27
CA ALA A 266 5.23 11.48 5.05
C ALA A 266 6.61 12.17 5.08
N ARG A 267 6.97 12.82 6.20
CA ARG A 267 8.31 13.41 6.36
C ARG A 267 9.42 12.37 6.20
N SER A 268 9.23 11.21 6.82
CA SER A 268 10.21 10.12 6.72
C SER A 268 10.39 9.63 5.28
N ILE A 269 9.30 9.44 4.54
CA ILE A 269 9.33 9.06 3.12
C ILE A 269 10.04 10.13 2.28
N ALA A 270 9.73 11.41 2.53
CA ALA A 270 10.34 12.52 1.82
C ALA A 270 11.84 12.67 2.15
N ASP A 271 12.24 12.50 3.42
CA ASP A 271 13.64 12.58 3.87
C ASP A 271 14.49 11.45 3.29
N LEU A 272 13.91 10.30 3.02
CA LEU A 272 14.53 9.17 2.34
C LEU A 272 14.68 9.40 0.82
N GLY A 273 14.15 10.48 0.27
CA GLY A 273 14.32 10.85 -1.14
C GLY A 273 13.38 10.10 -2.10
N PHE A 274 12.21 9.64 -1.65
CA PHE A 274 11.24 9.00 -2.53
C PHE A 274 10.75 9.97 -3.61
N THR A 275 10.75 9.53 -4.87
CA THR A 275 10.40 10.35 -6.04
C THR A 275 9.13 9.90 -6.76
N GLY A 276 8.53 8.79 -6.34
CA GLY A 276 7.28 8.26 -6.87
C GLY A 276 6.05 9.05 -6.39
N TYR A 277 4.90 8.41 -6.46
CA TYR A 277 3.64 9.00 -6.01
C TYR A 277 3.18 8.37 -4.70
N ILE A 278 2.49 9.19 -3.89
CA ILE A 278 1.72 8.77 -2.74
C ILE A 278 0.26 9.13 -3.00
N SER A 279 -0.60 8.14 -3.14
CA SER A 279 -1.99 8.33 -3.54
C SER A 279 -2.94 8.01 -2.41
N HIS A 280 -4.01 8.80 -2.30
CA HIS A 280 -5.03 8.62 -1.29
C HIS A 280 -6.11 7.65 -1.76
N GLU A 281 -6.42 6.66 -0.92
CA GLU A 281 -7.41 5.60 -1.16
C GLU A 281 -8.40 5.43 -0.01
N PHE A 282 -8.57 6.45 0.79
CA PHE A 282 -9.54 6.44 1.89
C PHE A 282 -10.99 6.62 1.40
N ARG A 283 -11.95 6.29 2.26
CA ARG A 283 -13.36 6.64 2.06
C ARG A 283 -13.73 7.79 2.99
N PRO A 284 -14.46 8.82 2.52
CA PRO A 284 -14.95 9.85 3.40
C PRO A 284 -15.91 9.27 4.46
N SER A 285 -15.76 9.71 5.70
CA SER A 285 -16.69 9.35 6.78
C SER A 285 -18.11 9.81 6.47
N PRO A 286 -19.14 9.08 6.91
CA PRO A 286 -20.52 9.49 6.72
C PRO A 286 -20.77 10.92 7.21
N GLY A 287 -21.36 11.75 6.34
CA GLY A 287 -21.71 13.14 6.66
C GLY A 287 -20.59 14.17 6.49
N ARG A 288 -19.38 13.75 6.13
CA ARG A 288 -18.30 14.69 5.77
C ARG A 288 -18.31 15.04 4.29
N ASP A 289 -17.96 16.29 3.98
CA ASP A 289 -17.73 16.70 2.59
C ASP A 289 -16.45 16.03 2.06
N PRO A 290 -16.51 15.25 0.97
CA PRO A 290 -15.35 14.60 0.40
C PRO A 290 -14.22 15.57 0.02
N LEU A 291 -14.54 16.76 -0.48
CA LEU A 291 -13.51 17.73 -0.87
C LEU A 291 -12.76 18.28 0.34
N ASP A 292 -13.42 18.42 1.50
CA ASP A 292 -12.75 18.83 2.74
C ASP A 292 -11.82 17.72 3.21
N CYS A 293 -12.27 16.45 3.17
CA CYS A 293 -11.42 15.29 3.49
C CYS A 293 -10.16 15.23 2.59
N ILE A 294 -10.34 15.49 1.28
CA ILE A 294 -9.25 15.49 0.30
C ILE A 294 -8.27 16.66 0.56
N ARG A 295 -8.76 17.86 0.89
CA ARG A 295 -7.91 19.01 1.24
C ARG A 295 -7.11 18.76 2.52
N GLU A 296 -7.74 18.18 3.54
CA GLU A 296 -7.05 17.78 4.77
C GLU A 296 -5.95 16.76 4.48
N ALA A 297 -6.25 15.72 3.71
CA ALA A 297 -5.29 14.69 3.36
C ALA A 297 -4.09 15.27 2.60
N TYR A 298 -4.35 16.15 1.63
CA TYR A 298 -3.30 16.85 0.90
C TYR A 298 -2.38 17.64 1.86
N ALA A 299 -2.96 18.43 2.76
CA ALA A 299 -2.22 19.24 3.72
C ALA A 299 -1.43 18.43 4.76
N ILE A 300 -1.88 17.21 5.08
CA ILE A 300 -1.17 16.30 6.00
C ILE A 300 0.10 15.75 5.35
N ILE A 301 0.04 15.42 4.06
CA ILE A 301 1.16 14.84 3.30
C ILE A 301 2.08 15.91 2.69
N ASP A 302 1.64 17.16 2.61
CA ASP A 302 2.45 18.29 2.11
C ASP A 302 3.50 18.71 3.17
N VAL A 303 4.69 18.07 3.12
CA VAL A 303 5.76 18.15 4.13
C VAL A 303 7.08 18.66 3.57
#